data_c6250542d95a8fa5b79aacec5eaf661f
#
_entry.id   c6250542d95a8fa5b79aacec5eaf661f
#
_cell.length_a   1.000
_cell.length_b   1.000
_cell.length_c   1.000
_cell.angle_alpha   90.00
_cell.angle_beta   90.00
_cell.angle_gamma   90.00
#
_symmetry.space_group_name_H-M   'P 1'
#
loop_
_entity.id
_entity.type
_entity.pdbx_description
1 polymer ?
#
loop_
_entity_poly.entity_id
_entity_poly.type
_entity_poly.pdbx_seq_one_letter_code
_entity_poly.pdbx_strand_id
1 'polypeptide(L)'
;MELMTQIIISGILSLALSVIAYKLRMLTFTGALASIFVGYTVGVFSSIEWLILLIAFTFVGLAVTRMDINEKNKHGLQEGNFGERSHKNVLGVGVPACIFAFLYGVVLYGINHGMIDMPYKATELALTVGFITTLTVAAADTVASEIGIRDKKVWLITTFERVKRGTNGGVSVLGTVASVAASAFTAVVGWLLIFKGIDIYILIPIAMGVVGNVFDSVLGATIEKSGRVSKFVNNSVSAMVGAALGVLLVFYFKGVIF
;
A
#
# COMPACT_ATOMS: atom_id res chain seq x y z
N MET A 1 -23.40 -9.87 3.01
CA MET A 1 -23.56 -10.34 1.60
C MET A 1 -23.30 -11.83 1.61
N GLU A 2 -24.07 -12.62 0.83
CA GLU A 2 -23.81 -14.07 0.74
C GLU A 2 -22.41 -14.31 0.10
N LEU A 3 -21.69 -15.32 0.58
CA LEU A 3 -20.33 -15.65 0.14
C LEU A 3 -20.25 -15.82 -1.38
N MET A 4 -21.22 -16.50 -1.97
CA MET A 4 -21.26 -16.71 -3.43
C MET A 4 -21.34 -15.38 -4.20
N THR A 5 -22.18 -14.45 -3.75
CA THR A 5 -22.31 -13.11 -4.34
C THR A 5 -21.00 -12.33 -4.22
N GLN A 6 -20.33 -12.40 -3.07
CA GLN A 6 -19.01 -11.76 -2.84
C GLN A 6 -17.95 -12.30 -3.79
N ILE A 7 -17.88 -13.61 -3.97
CA ILE A 7 -16.95 -14.29 -4.90
C ILE A 7 -17.17 -13.79 -6.34
N ILE A 8 -18.43 -13.77 -6.79
CA ILE A 8 -18.78 -13.35 -8.16
C ILE A 8 -18.46 -11.87 -8.38
N ILE A 9 -18.88 -10.99 -7.48
CA ILE A 9 -18.64 -9.55 -7.61
C ILE A 9 -17.13 -9.25 -7.58
N SER A 10 -16.38 -9.87 -6.67
CA SER A 10 -14.93 -9.70 -6.59
C SER A 10 -14.23 -10.14 -7.87
N GLY A 11 -14.67 -11.26 -8.46
CA GLY A 11 -14.14 -11.76 -9.74
C GLY A 11 -14.42 -10.80 -10.89
N ILE A 12 -15.67 -10.35 -11.03
CA ILE A 12 -16.08 -9.43 -12.10
C ILE A 12 -15.35 -8.09 -11.97
N LEU A 13 -15.32 -7.49 -10.78
CA LEU A 13 -14.66 -6.20 -10.55
C LEU A 13 -13.15 -6.30 -10.81
N SER A 14 -12.49 -7.31 -10.26
CA SER A 14 -11.04 -7.49 -10.44
C SER A 14 -10.67 -7.70 -11.91
N LEU A 15 -11.43 -8.51 -12.64
CA LEU A 15 -11.22 -8.74 -14.07
C LEU A 15 -11.48 -7.48 -14.89
N ALA A 16 -12.66 -6.88 -14.73
CA ALA A 16 -13.07 -5.72 -15.53
C ALA A 16 -12.10 -4.53 -15.35
N LEU A 17 -11.75 -4.20 -14.09
CA LEU A 17 -10.88 -3.06 -13.81
C LEU A 17 -9.42 -3.32 -14.22
N SER A 18 -8.94 -4.56 -14.11
CA SER A 18 -7.60 -4.92 -14.62
C SER A 18 -7.52 -4.84 -16.15
N VAL A 19 -8.57 -5.26 -16.85
CA VAL A 19 -8.67 -5.11 -18.31
C VAL A 19 -8.72 -3.64 -18.72
N ILE A 20 -9.49 -2.81 -18.01
CA ILE A 20 -9.56 -1.36 -18.24
C ILE A 20 -8.18 -0.73 -18.00
N ALA A 21 -7.53 -1.02 -16.89
CA ALA A 21 -6.20 -0.50 -16.57
C ALA A 21 -5.15 -0.91 -17.61
N TYR A 22 -5.21 -2.15 -18.12
CA TYR A 22 -4.36 -2.60 -19.21
C TYR A 22 -4.61 -1.83 -20.51
N LYS A 23 -5.88 -1.70 -20.94
CA LYS A 23 -6.25 -0.93 -22.13
C LYS A 23 -5.86 0.53 -22.05
N LEU A 24 -5.95 1.13 -20.87
CA LEU A 24 -5.51 2.51 -20.61
C LEU A 24 -3.98 2.64 -20.47
N ARG A 25 -3.20 1.57 -20.73
CA ARG A 25 -1.74 1.54 -20.57
C ARG A 25 -1.28 1.98 -19.17
N MET A 26 -2.04 1.65 -18.16
CA MET A 26 -1.72 1.86 -16.75
C MET A 26 -0.94 0.68 -16.17
N LEU A 27 -1.21 -0.52 -16.69
CA LEU A 27 -0.56 -1.77 -16.31
C LEU A 27 0.03 -2.44 -17.55
N THR A 28 1.15 -3.12 -17.39
CA THR A 28 1.61 -4.11 -18.37
C THR A 28 0.68 -5.33 -18.36
N PHE A 29 0.77 -6.20 -19.35
CA PHE A 29 -0.02 -7.45 -19.37
C PHE A 29 0.19 -8.28 -18.08
N THR A 30 1.46 -8.45 -17.66
CA THR A 30 1.78 -9.17 -16.42
C THR A 30 1.30 -8.43 -15.17
N GLY A 31 1.28 -7.09 -15.18
CA GLY A 31 0.70 -6.27 -14.13
C GLY A 31 -0.82 -6.45 -14.02
N ALA A 32 -1.52 -6.54 -15.15
CA ALA A 32 -2.95 -6.80 -15.18
C ALA A 32 -3.30 -8.19 -14.63
N LEU A 33 -2.55 -9.23 -15.00
CA LEU A 33 -2.74 -10.58 -14.43
C LEU A 33 -2.52 -10.59 -12.92
N ALA A 34 -1.46 -9.93 -12.46
CA ALA A 34 -1.19 -9.81 -11.02
C ALA A 34 -2.31 -9.05 -10.29
N SER A 35 -2.86 -7.98 -10.90
CA SER A 35 -3.93 -7.19 -10.27
C SER A 35 -5.26 -7.94 -10.20
N ILE A 36 -5.57 -8.83 -11.15
CA ILE A 36 -6.72 -9.75 -11.06
C ILE A 36 -6.58 -10.65 -9.82
N PHE A 37 -5.41 -11.27 -9.68
CA PHE A 37 -5.16 -12.16 -8.54
C PHE A 37 -5.25 -11.43 -7.20
N VAL A 38 -4.59 -10.28 -7.07
CA VAL A 38 -4.60 -9.47 -5.84
C VAL A 38 -6.00 -8.98 -5.52
N GLY A 39 -6.71 -8.39 -6.49
CA GLY A 39 -8.07 -7.88 -6.29
C GLY A 39 -9.06 -8.98 -5.92
N TYR A 40 -9.01 -10.11 -6.60
CA TYR A 40 -9.84 -11.27 -6.29
C TYR A 40 -9.59 -11.79 -4.88
N THR A 41 -8.32 -11.97 -4.49
CA THR A 41 -7.97 -12.44 -3.15
C THR A 41 -8.47 -11.47 -2.08
N VAL A 42 -8.21 -10.17 -2.23
CA VAL A 42 -8.67 -9.17 -1.27
C VAL A 42 -10.20 -9.18 -1.18
N GLY A 43 -10.92 -9.14 -2.30
CA GLY A 43 -12.38 -9.09 -2.29
C GLY A 43 -13.05 -10.34 -1.72
N VAL A 44 -12.45 -11.53 -1.93
CA VAL A 44 -13.02 -12.80 -1.45
C VAL A 44 -12.79 -13.01 0.05
N PHE A 45 -11.57 -12.73 0.53
CA PHE A 45 -11.19 -13.03 1.92
C PHE A 45 -11.54 -11.92 2.92
N SER A 46 -11.86 -10.70 2.45
CA SER A 46 -12.27 -9.61 3.34
C SER A 46 -13.66 -9.07 3.00
N SER A 47 -13.74 -7.93 2.30
CA SER A 47 -15.01 -7.34 1.88
C SER A 47 -14.85 -6.54 0.58
N ILE A 48 -15.98 -6.17 -0.01
CA ILE A 48 -15.98 -5.32 -1.22
C ILE A 48 -15.42 -3.93 -0.92
N GLU A 49 -15.57 -3.42 0.28
CA GLU A 49 -15.00 -2.13 0.70
C GLU A 49 -13.47 -2.14 0.66
N TRP A 50 -12.84 -3.25 1.04
CA TRP A 50 -11.39 -3.41 0.95
C TRP A 50 -10.93 -3.42 -0.51
N LEU A 51 -11.67 -4.14 -1.37
CA LEU A 51 -11.41 -4.15 -2.81
C LEU A 51 -11.55 -2.75 -3.42
N ILE A 52 -12.60 -2.00 -3.05
CA ILE A 52 -12.80 -0.62 -3.51
C ILE A 52 -11.66 0.28 -3.07
N LEU A 53 -11.19 0.17 -1.82
CA LEU A 53 -10.04 0.92 -1.33
C LEU A 53 -8.76 0.61 -2.12
N LEU A 54 -8.49 -0.69 -2.38
CA LEU A 54 -7.34 -1.12 -3.19
C LEU A 54 -7.40 -0.54 -4.61
N ILE A 55 -8.59 -0.54 -5.23
CA ILE A 55 -8.84 0.03 -6.54
C ILE A 55 -8.59 1.54 -6.52
N ALA A 56 -9.18 2.25 -5.56
CA ALA A 56 -9.02 3.70 -5.41
C ALA A 56 -7.54 4.07 -5.24
N PHE A 57 -6.81 3.37 -4.35
CA PHE A 57 -5.36 3.51 -4.18
C PHE A 57 -4.62 3.33 -5.51
N THR A 58 -4.94 2.28 -6.27
CA THR A 58 -4.27 1.98 -7.54
C THR A 58 -4.47 3.10 -8.55
N PHE A 59 -5.70 3.60 -8.71
CA PHE A 59 -6.00 4.70 -9.65
C PHE A 59 -5.32 6.01 -9.24
N VAL A 60 -5.34 6.37 -7.95
CA VAL A 60 -4.67 7.58 -7.45
C VAL A 60 -3.16 7.46 -7.67
N GLY A 61 -2.55 6.34 -7.31
CA GLY A 61 -1.13 6.08 -7.51
C GLY A 61 -0.71 6.20 -8.99
N LEU A 62 -1.51 5.64 -9.90
CA LEU A 62 -1.27 5.73 -11.34
C LEU A 62 -1.45 7.15 -11.88
N ALA A 63 -2.44 7.89 -11.37
CA ALA A 63 -2.64 9.29 -11.74
C ALA A 63 -1.43 10.14 -11.35
N VAL A 64 -0.93 9.97 -10.11
CA VAL A 64 0.25 10.69 -9.63
C VAL A 64 1.51 10.28 -10.40
N THR A 65 1.69 9.01 -10.72
CA THR A 65 2.83 8.52 -11.52
C THR A 65 2.87 9.16 -12.92
N ARG A 66 1.71 9.44 -13.51
CA ARG A 66 1.61 10.10 -14.81
C ARG A 66 1.78 11.62 -14.78
N MET A 67 1.74 12.22 -13.60
CA MET A 67 2.05 13.66 -13.49
C MET A 67 3.50 13.90 -13.87
N ASP A 68 3.71 14.93 -14.71
CA ASP A 68 5.03 15.36 -15.16
C ASP A 68 5.88 14.28 -15.87
N ILE A 69 5.23 13.32 -16.54
CA ILE A 69 5.92 12.22 -17.24
C ILE A 69 6.99 12.73 -18.21
N ASN A 70 6.76 13.87 -18.87
CA ASN A 70 7.70 14.48 -19.79
C ASN A 70 8.98 14.99 -19.08
N GLU A 71 8.86 15.53 -17.87
CA GLU A 71 10.02 15.96 -17.07
C GLU A 71 10.80 14.75 -16.54
N LYS A 72 10.11 13.71 -16.13
CA LYS A 72 10.74 12.45 -15.70
C LYS A 72 11.51 11.78 -16.82
N ASN A 73 10.93 11.79 -18.04
CA ASN A 73 11.60 11.28 -19.24
C ASN A 73 12.91 11.98 -19.53
N LYS A 74 12.95 13.32 -19.44
CA LYS A 74 14.18 14.10 -19.63
C LYS A 74 15.31 13.72 -18.66
N HIS A 75 14.95 13.22 -17.49
CA HIS A 75 15.90 12.84 -16.43
C HIS A 75 16.13 11.32 -16.32
N GLY A 76 15.50 10.50 -17.17
CA GLY A 76 15.61 9.04 -17.12
C GLY A 76 15.01 8.41 -15.87
N LEU A 77 14.01 9.05 -15.24
CA LEU A 77 13.41 8.67 -13.96
C LEU A 77 12.03 8.04 -14.11
N GLN A 78 11.57 7.79 -15.35
CA GLN A 78 10.27 7.16 -15.57
C GLN A 78 10.37 5.62 -15.51
N GLU A 79 9.31 4.97 -15.02
CA GLU A 79 9.10 3.53 -15.14
C GLU A 79 8.34 3.21 -16.43
N GLY A 80 8.82 2.21 -17.22
CA GLY A 80 8.20 1.83 -18.49
C GLY A 80 8.20 2.94 -19.54
N ASN A 81 7.49 2.72 -20.66
CA ASN A 81 7.40 3.70 -21.75
C ASN A 81 6.35 4.79 -21.51
N PHE A 82 5.29 4.48 -20.73
CA PHE A 82 4.17 5.36 -20.40
C PHE A 82 3.85 5.43 -18.91
N GLY A 83 4.78 5.02 -18.04
CA GLY A 83 4.55 4.90 -16.60
C GLY A 83 3.73 3.68 -16.22
N GLU A 84 3.76 2.62 -17.06
CA GLU A 84 3.02 1.39 -16.81
C GLU A 84 3.62 0.61 -15.66
N ARG A 85 2.79 0.16 -14.74
CA ARG A 85 3.22 -0.69 -13.62
C ARG A 85 3.24 -2.16 -14.02
N SER A 86 4.37 -2.82 -13.76
CA SER A 86 4.55 -4.25 -13.99
C SER A 86 4.00 -5.10 -12.82
N HIS A 87 4.01 -6.43 -12.98
CA HIS A 87 3.68 -7.36 -11.89
C HIS A 87 4.54 -7.12 -10.64
N LYS A 88 5.79 -6.68 -10.77
CA LYS A 88 6.66 -6.39 -9.62
C LYS A 88 6.12 -5.23 -8.78
N ASN A 89 5.63 -4.18 -9.42
CA ASN A 89 5.01 -3.04 -8.72
C ASN A 89 3.68 -3.44 -8.07
N VAL A 90 2.85 -4.19 -8.81
CA VAL A 90 1.53 -4.63 -8.31
C VAL A 90 1.69 -5.58 -7.12
N LEU A 91 2.57 -6.57 -7.23
CA LEU A 91 2.79 -7.54 -6.16
C LEU A 91 3.55 -6.95 -4.97
N GLY A 92 4.40 -5.92 -5.18
CA GLY A 92 5.11 -5.23 -4.10
C GLY A 92 4.18 -4.69 -3.01
N VAL A 93 3.02 -4.20 -3.40
CA VAL A 93 1.95 -3.76 -2.49
C VAL A 93 0.90 -4.86 -2.30
N GLY A 94 0.59 -5.59 -3.36
CA GLY A 94 -0.48 -6.58 -3.40
C GLY A 94 -0.23 -7.79 -2.49
N VAL A 95 1.02 -8.26 -2.36
CA VAL A 95 1.32 -9.41 -1.49
C VAL A 95 1.01 -9.09 -0.02
N PRO A 96 1.50 -7.99 0.58
CA PRO A 96 1.09 -7.60 1.93
C PRO A 96 -0.42 -7.43 2.08
N ALA A 97 -1.09 -6.80 1.11
CA ALA A 97 -2.54 -6.62 1.13
C ALA A 97 -3.30 -7.96 1.12
N CYS A 98 -2.87 -8.92 0.28
CA CYS A 98 -3.42 -10.28 0.25
C CYS A 98 -3.21 -11.03 1.56
N ILE A 99 -2.05 -10.88 2.19
CA ILE A 99 -1.77 -11.51 3.49
C ILE A 99 -2.76 -11.03 4.54
N PHE A 100 -2.96 -9.71 4.68
CA PHE A 100 -3.92 -9.17 5.64
C PHE A 100 -5.36 -9.55 5.32
N ALA A 101 -5.77 -9.55 4.05
CA ALA A 101 -7.10 -10.00 3.65
C ALA A 101 -7.31 -11.48 3.95
N PHE A 102 -6.34 -12.34 3.64
CA PHE A 102 -6.40 -13.77 3.95
C PHE A 102 -6.47 -14.03 5.46
N LEU A 103 -5.62 -13.36 6.25
CA LEU A 103 -5.64 -13.45 7.72
C LEU A 103 -7.00 -12.98 8.26
N TYR A 104 -7.55 -11.89 7.72
CA TYR A 104 -8.88 -11.40 8.11
C TYR A 104 -9.94 -12.49 7.93
N GLY A 105 -10.04 -13.08 6.73
CA GLY A 105 -11.01 -14.13 6.46
C GLY A 105 -10.82 -15.37 7.33
N VAL A 106 -9.59 -15.90 7.39
CA VAL A 106 -9.30 -17.18 8.09
C VAL A 106 -9.37 -17.02 9.60
N VAL A 107 -8.78 -15.96 10.17
CA VAL A 107 -8.73 -15.78 11.62
C VAL A 107 -10.12 -15.46 12.18
N LEU A 108 -10.89 -14.56 11.52
CA LEU A 108 -12.24 -14.26 12.00
C LEU A 108 -13.20 -15.42 11.81
N TYR A 109 -13.02 -16.23 10.75
CA TYR A 109 -13.76 -17.50 10.63
C TYR A 109 -13.43 -18.44 11.79
N GLY A 110 -12.14 -18.62 12.12
CA GLY A 110 -11.69 -19.46 13.23
C GLY A 110 -12.22 -19.01 14.59
N ILE A 111 -12.25 -17.69 14.85
CA ILE A 111 -12.83 -17.12 16.09
C ILE A 111 -14.34 -17.41 16.16
N ASN A 112 -15.07 -17.18 15.08
CA ASN A 112 -16.52 -17.39 15.02
C ASN A 112 -16.93 -18.87 15.23
N HIS A 113 -16.03 -19.81 14.91
CA HIS A 113 -16.27 -21.24 15.10
C HIS A 113 -15.58 -21.83 16.34
N GLY A 114 -15.04 -20.98 17.22
CA GLY A 114 -14.39 -21.40 18.46
C GLY A 114 -13.06 -22.16 18.27
N MET A 115 -12.46 -22.06 17.09
CA MET A 115 -11.15 -22.67 16.80
C MET A 115 -9.97 -21.81 17.27
N ILE A 116 -10.19 -20.51 17.40
CA ILE A 116 -9.20 -19.51 17.81
C ILE A 116 -9.78 -18.70 18.97
N ASP A 117 -9.06 -18.67 20.08
CA ASP A 117 -9.45 -17.89 21.28
C ASP A 117 -8.77 -16.51 21.23
N MET A 118 -9.43 -15.56 20.58
CA MET A 118 -9.02 -14.15 20.49
C MET A 118 -10.24 -13.23 20.52
N PRO A 119 -10.11 -11.99 21.05
CA PRO A 119 -11.22 -11.06 21.10
C PRO A 119 -11.57 -10.56 19.68
N TYR A 120 -12.74 -10.97 19.20
CA TYR A 120 -13.19 -10.73 17.82
C TYR A 120 -13.01 -9.27 17.36
N LYS A 121 -13.57 -8.32 18.12
CA LYS A 121 -13.56 -6.89 17.78
C LYS A 121 -12.16 -6.28 17.72
N ALA A 122 -11.27 -6.68 18.61
CA ALA A 122 -9.89 -6.21 18.60
C ALA A 122 -9.13 -6.81 17.43
N THR A 123 -9.34 -8.08 17.11
CA THR A 123 -8.70 -8.78 15.99
C THR A 123 -9.20 -8.24 14.65
N GLU A 124 -10.50 -8.03 14.49
CA GLU A 124 -11.11 -7.41 13.33
C GLU A 124 -10.49 -6.03 13.04
N LEU A 125 -10.43 -5.17 14.08
CA LEU A 125 -9.82 -3.84 13.98
C LEU A 125 -8.34 -3.93 13.63
N ALA A 126 -7.57 -4.81 14.29
CA ALA A 126 -6.13 -4.94 14.07
C ALA A 126 -5.80 -5.37 12.64
N LEU A 127 -6.49 -6.37 12.11
CA LEU A 127 -6.28 -6.85 10.74
C LEU A 127 -6.71 -5.81 9.70
N THR A 128 -7.80 -5.08 9.96
CA THR A 128 -8.24 -3.98 9.11
C THR A 128 -7.23 -2.82 9.10
N VAL A 129 -6.71 -2.43 10.27
CA VAL A 129 -5.64 -1.44 10.38
C VAL A 129 -4.38 -1.91 9.64
N GLY A 130 -4.01 -3.19 9.77
CA GLY A 130 -2.90 -3.77 9.04
C GLY A 130 -3.06 -3.62 7.51
N PHE A 131 -4.23 -3.94 6.98
CA PHE A 131 -4.53 -3.76 5.55
C PHE A 131 -4.49 -2.28 5.12
N ILE A 132 -5.18 -1.40 5.84
CA ILE A 132 -5.16 0.04 5.52
C ILE A 132 -3.73 0.56 5.56
N THR A 133 -2.92 0.12 6.56
CA THR A 133 -1.51 0.53 6.69
C THR A 133 -0.66 0.08 5.50
N THR A 134 -0.87 -1.12 4.97
CA THR A 134 -0.18 -1.54 3.73
C THR A 134 -0.39 -0.54 2.59
N LEU A 135 -1.62 -0.08 2.42
CA LEU A 135 -1.95 0.87 1.36
C LEU A 135 -1.46 2.29 1.68
N THR A 136 -1.46 2.71 2.96
CA THR A 136 -0.92 4.02 3.34
C THR A 136 0.59 4.10 3.17
N VAL A 137 1.34 3.02 3.49
CA VAL A 137 2.79 2.95 3.20
C VAL A 137 3.05 3.07 1.70
N ALA A 138 2.34 2.30 0.89
CA ALA A 138 2.50 2.32 -0.56
C ALA A 138 2.09 3.65 -1.20
N ALA A 139 1.04 4.29 -0.68
CA ALA A 139 0.62 5.62 -1.12
C ALA A 139 1.66 6.68 -0.74
N ALA A 140 2.15 6.64 0.51
CA ALA A 140 3.18 7.54 1.01
C ALA A 140 4.46 7.45 0.17
N ASP A 141 4.98 6.23 -0.09
CA ASP A 141 6.16 6.00 -0.93
C ASP A 141 5.94 6.48 -2.37
N THR A 142 4.82 6.07 -3.00
CA THR A 142 4.54 6.46 -4.38
C THR A 142 4.45 7.97 -4.52
N VAL A 143 3.68 8.64 -3.66
CA VAL A 143 3.46 10.10 -3.77
C VAL A 143 4.71 10.87 -3.37
N ALA A 144 5.45 10.40 -2.36
CA ALA A 144 6.73 11.00 -1.96
C ALA A 144 7.75 10.97 -3.10
N SER A 145 7.90 9.84 -3.78
CA SER A 145 8.85 9.68 -4.87
C SER A 145 8.44 10.49 -6.11
N GLU A 146 7.15 10.49 -6.46
CA GLU A 146 6.64 11.16 -7.65
C GLU A 146 6.59 12.69 -7.51
N ILE A 147 6.23 13.20 -6.34
CA ILE A 147 6.18 14.65 -6.06
C ILE A 147 7.54 15.17 -5.63
N GLY A 148 8.28 14.39 -4.82
CA GLY A 148 9.59 14.77 -4.30
C GLY A 148 10.63 15.02 -5.39
N ILE A 149 10.45 14.44 -6.57
CA ILE A 149 11.32 14.65 -7.73
C ILE A 149 11.36 16.12 -8.21
N ARG A 150 10.32 16.91 -7.88
CA ARG A 150 10.27 18.34 -8.18
C ARG A 150 11.17 19.17 -7.28
N ASP A 151 11.52 18.65 -6.10
CA ASP A 151 12.38 19.37 -5.16
C ASP A 151 13.83 19.39 -5.66
N LYS A 152 14.48 20.54 -5.59
CA LYS A 152 15.89 20.71 -5.96
C LYS A 152 16.84 20.23 -4.86
N LYS A 153 16.33 20.04 -3.65
CA LYS A 153 17.12 19.71 -2.46
C LYS A 153 16.72 18.31 -2.00
N VAL A 154 17.56 17.33 -2.29
CA VAL A 154 17.38 15.93 -1.89
C VAL A 154 18.56 15.51 -1.03
N TRP A 155 18.27 14.82 0.08
CA TRP A 155 19.28 14.31 1.01
C TRP A 155 19.14 12.79 1.11
N LEU A 156 20.27 12.09 1.22
CA LEU A 156 20.25 10.66 1.51
C LEU A 156 19.83 10.48 2.97
N ILE A 157 18.81 9.68 3.22
CA ILE A 157 18.21 9.53 4.57
C ILE A 157 19.22 9.01 5.62
N THR A 158 20.21 8.24 5.20
CA THR A 158 21.20 7.61 6.10
C THR A 158 22.38 8.51 6.47
N THR A 159 22.80 9.43 5.58
CA THR A 159 23.99 10.27 5.79
C THR A 159 23.68 11.76 5.86
N PHE A 160 22.46 12.16 5.49
CA PHE A 160 22.04 13.55 5.31
C PHE A 160 22.88 14.35 4.31
N GLU A 161 23.65 13.66 3.46
CA GLU A 161 24.40 14.27 2.37
C GLU A 161 23.46 14.61 1.20
N ARG A 162 23.79 15.67 0.46
CA ARG A 162 23.05 16.03 -0.74
C ARG A 162 23.31 15.02 -1.86
N VAL A 163 22.23 14.53 -2.45
CA VAL A 163 22.25 13.57 -3.56
C VAL A 163 21.46 14.07 -4.77
N LYS A 164 21.63 13.42 -5.90
CA LYS A 164 20.85 13.69 -7.11
C LYS A 164 19.39 13.26 -6.91
N ARG A 165 18.45 13.96 -7.60
CA ARG A 165 17.05 13.55 -7.67
C ARG A 165 16.95 12.13 -8.21
N GLY A 166 16.01 11.34 -7.67
CA GLY A 166 15.81 9.94 -8.06
C GLY A 166 16.84 8.97 -7.46
N THR A 167 17.72 9.42 -6.55
CA THR A 167 18.60 8.51 -5.80
C THR A 167 17.77 7.68 -4.83
N ASN A 168 17.93 6.34 -4.84
CA ASN A 168 17.28 5.44 -3.89
C ASN A 168 17.62 5.85 -2.44
N GLY A 169 16.58 5.99 -1.61
CA GLY A 169 16.70 6.49 -0.25
C GLY A 169 16.94 8.01 -0.15
N GLY A 170 16.80 8.72 -1.26
CA GLY A 170 16.80 10.19 -1.28
C GLY A 170 15.47 10.75 -0.77
N VAL A 171 15.52 11.62 0.24
CA VAL A 171 14.35 12.29 0.84
C VAL A 171 14.41 13.79 0.60
N SER A 172 13.24 14.41 0.46
CA SER A 172 13.09 15.86 0.31
C SER A 172 11.96 16.38 1.17
N VAL A 173 11.97 17.67 1.51
CA VAL A 173 10.89 18.29 2.30
C VAL A 173 9.55 18.15 1.59
N LEU A 174 9.52 18.44 0.29
CA LEU A 174 8.30 18.32 -0.52
C LEU A 174 7.80 16.88 -0.56
N GLY A 175 8.70 15.90 -0.77
CA GLY A 175 8.35 14.47 -0.76
C GLY A 175 7.82 14.02 0.60
N THR A 176 8.44 14.47 1.70
CA THR A 176 7.98 14.12 3.05
C THR A 176 6.60 14.70 3.36
N VAL A 177 6.33 15.95 3.03
CA VAL A 177 4.99 16.55 3.19
C VAL A 177 3.96 15.81 2.34
N ALA A 178 4.31 15.49 1.10
CA ALA A 178 3.45 14.75 0.20
C ALA A 178 3.15 13.31 0.72
N SER A 179 4.14 12.64 1.32
CA SER A 179 3.94 11.32 1.93
C SER A 179 2.96 11.35 3.11
N VAL A 180 3.07 12.34 3.99
CA VAL A 180 2.15 12.52 5.10
C VAL A 180 0.73 12.76 4.59
N ALA A 181 0.57 13.63 3.61
CA ALA A 181 -0.73 13.92 3.00
C ALA A 181 -1.34 12.68 2.33
N ALA A 182 -0.54 11.89 1.60
CA ALA A 182 -0.99 10.67 0.94
C ALA A 182 -1.38 9.58 1.95
N SER A 183 -0.60 9.42 3.02
CA SER A 183 -0.91 8.50 4.11
C SER A 183 -2.23 8.87 4.78
N ALA A 184 -2.39 10.15 5.15
CA ALA A 184 -3.60 10.65 5.79
C ALA A 184 -4.83 10.49 4.87
N PHE A 185 -4.71 10.86 3.61
CA PHE A 185 -5.80 10.71 2.63
C PHE A 185 -6.22 9.25 2.48
N THR A 186 -5.27 8.34 2.27
CA THR A 186 -5.57 6.91 2.09
C THR A 186 -6.18 6.29 3.34
N ALA A 187 -5.69 6.65 4.52
CA ALA A 187 -6.24 6.19 5.80
C ALA A 187 -7.68 6.69 6.01
N VAL A 188 -7.95 7.98 5.75
CA VAL A 188 -9.30 8.56 5.87
C VAL A 188 -10.27 7.90 4.92
N VAL A 189 -9.90 7.74 3.64
CA VAL A 189 -10.76 7.06 2.66
C VAL A 189 -11.04 5.62 3.08
N GLY A 190 -10.00 4.87 3.48
CA GLY A 190 -10.16 3.49 3.94
C GLY A 190 -11.02 3.38 5.19
N TRP A 191 -10.81 4.28 6.14
CA TRP A 191 -11.60 4.31 7.38
C TRP A 191 -13.08 4.57 7.13
N LEU A 192 -13.39 5.58 6.33
CA LEU A 192 -14.77 5.92 5.98
C LEU A 192 -15.46 4.82 5.16
N LEU A 193 -14.75 4.17 4.25
CA LEU A 193 -15.29 3.07 3.45
C LEU A 193 -15.64 1.86 4.32
N ILE A 194 -14.77 1.49 5.25
CA ILE A 194 -14.87 0.24 6.00
C ILE A 194 -15.67 0.42 7.29
N PHE A 195 -15.37 1.44 8.10
CA PHE A 195 -15.99 1.64 9.40
C PHE A 195 -17.20 2.59 9.40
N LYS A 196 -17.46 3.29 8.28
CA LYS A 196 -18.59 4.24 8.13
C LYS A 196 -18.58 5.40 9.15
N GLY A 197 -17.47 5.63 9.83
CA GLY A 197 -17.30 6.68 10.83
C GLY A 197 -15.82 7.01 11.04
N ILE A 198 -15.51 7.90 11.95
CA ILE A 198 -14.13 8.26 12.31
C ILE A 198 -13.95 8.05 13.82
N ASP A 199 -12.86 7.39 14.20
CA ASP A 199 -12.41 7.25 15.58
C ASP A 199 -10.91 7.46 15.69
N ILE A 200 -10.38 7.42 16.92
CA ILE A 200 -8.98 7.72 17.21
C ILE A 200 -7.99 6.74 16.58
N TYR A 201 -8.41 5.49 16.32
CA TYR A 201 -7.53 4.45 15.76
C TYR A 201 -7.11 4.73 14.33
N ILE A 202 -7.78 5.66 13.61
CA ILE A 202 -7.37 6.13 12.28
C ILE A 202 -5.95 6.74 12.28
N LEU A 203 -5.50 7.27 13.43
CA LEU A 203 -4.16 7.83 13.57
C LEU A 203 -3.08 6.76 13.43
N ILE A 204 -3.39 5.48 13.70
CA ILE A 204 -2.42 4.38 13.58
C ILE A 204 -2.00 4.17 12.12
N PRO A 205 -2.90 3.91 11.14
CA PRO A 205 -2.47 3.75 9.76
C PRO A 205 -1.88 5.02 9.16
N ILE A 206 -2.28 6.22 9.61
CA ILE A 206 -1.63 7.48 9.19
C ILE A 206 -0.16 7.50 9.63
N ALA A 207 0.11 7.29 10.92
CA ALA A 207 1.46 7.33 11.47
C ALA A 207 2.33 6.19 10.90
N MET A 208 1.80 4.97 10.89
CA MET A 208 2.54 3.79 10.40
C MET A 208 2.75 3.81 8.88
N GLY A 209 1.89 4.48 8.13
CA GLY A 209 2.11 4.75 6.72
C GLY A 209 3.37 5.59 6.48
N VAL A 210 3.57 6.64 7.27
CA VAL A 210 4.77 7.48 7.21
C VAL A 210 6.00 6.71 7.72
N VAL A 211 5.88 5.97 8.83
CA VAL A 211 6.98 5.14 9.36
C VAL A 211 7.43 4.10 8.35
N GLY A 212 6.50 3.39 7.70
CA GLY A 212 6.81 2.43 6.66
C GLY A 212 7.52 3.06 5.44
N ASN A 213 7.09 4.26 5.02
CA ASN A 213 7.76 5.01 3.95
C ASN A 213 9.19 5.46 4.34
N VAL A 214 9.40 5.88 5.58
CA VAL A 214 10.75 6.17 6.11
C VAL A 214 11.60 4.91 6.08
N PHE A 215 11.05 3.78 6.50
CA PHE A 215 11.73 2.48 6.48
C PHE A 215 12.09 2.05 5.05
N ASP A 216 11.18 2.26 4.09
CA ASP A 216 11.44 2.04 2.65
C ASP A 216 12.65 2.85 2.16
N SER A 217 12.69 4.12 2.50
CA SER A 217 13.81 5.01 2.14
C SER A 217 15.14 4.54 2.76
N VAL A 218 15.13 4.05 4.00
CA VAL A 218 16.34 3.49 4.65
C VAL A 218 16.80 2.21 3.95
N LEU A 219 15.89 1.30 3.64
CA LEU A 219 16.22 0.09 2.87
C LEU A 219 16.71 0.45 1.45
N GLY A 220 16.09 1.43 0.82
CA GLY A 220 16.50 1.96 -0.49
C GLY A 220 17.92 2.50 -0.49
N ALA A 221 18.30 3.25 0.55
CA ALA A 221 19.65 3.81 0.72
C ALA A 221 20.72 2.77 1.02
N THR A 222 20.34 1.60 1.54
CA THR A 222 21.27 0.58 2.07
C THR A 222 21.27 -0.69 1.23
N ILE A 223 20.26 -1.53 1.43
CA ILE A 223 20.22 -2.91 0.91
C ILE A 223 19.85 -2.94 -0.58
N GLU A 224 18.89 -2.13 -1.00
CA GLU A 224 18.48 -2.06 -2.41
C GLU A 224 19.60 -1.45 -3.26
N LYS A 225 20.22 -0.36 -2.80
CA LYS A 225 21.36 0.27 -3.48
C LYS A 225 22.53 -0.69 -3.68
N SER A 226 22.73 -1.66 -2.76
CA SER A 226 23.77 -2.69 -2.89
C SER A 226 23.40 -3.81 -3.88
N GLY A 227 22.19 -3.79 -4.47
CA GLY A 227 21.69 -4.83 -5.37
C GLY A 227 21.28 -6.14 -4.70
N ARG A 228 21.29 -6.21 -3.36
CA ARG A 228 20.93 -7.42 -2.61
C ARG A 228 19.43 -7.68 -2.59
N VAL A 229 18.63 -6.63 -2.73
CA VAL A 229 17.15 -6.69 -2.68
C VAL A 229 16.59 -5.90 -3.85
N SER A 230 15.53 -6.39 -4.46
CA SER A 230 14.82 -5.67 -5.51
C SER A 230 13.85 -4.64 -4.92
N LYS A 231 13.47 -3.62 -5.70
CA LYS A 231 12.44 -2.66 -5.32
C LYS A 231 11.12 -3.33 -4.91
N PHE A 232 10.75 -4.44 -5.57
CA PHE A 232 9.60 -5.26 -5.19
C PHE A 232 9.67 -5.73 -3.73
N VAL A 233 10.80 -6.32 -3.33
CA VAL A 233 10.99 -6.82 -1.97
C VAL A 233 11.05 -5.67 -0.98
N ASN A 234 11.73 -4.56 -1.33
CA ASN A 234 11.78 -3.38 -0.49
C ASN A 234 10.36 -2.87 -0.16
N ASN A 235 9.55 -2.60 -1.18
CA ASN A 235 8.17 -2.13 -0.99
C ASN A 235 7.32 -3.12 -0.17
N SER A 236 7.43 -4.44 -0.43
CA SER A 236 6.70 -5.46 0.33
C SER A 236 7.09 -5.49 1.79
N VAL A 237 8.39 -5.46 2.09
CA VAL A 237 8.91 -5.50 3.46
C VAL A 237 8.53 -4.23 4.21
N SER A 238 8.65 -3.05 3.58
CA SER A 238 8.31 -1.77 4.20
C SER A 238 6.82 -1.69 4.53
N ALA A 239 5.95 -2.16 3.62
CA ALA A 239 4.52 -2.24 3.87
C ALA A 239 4.18 -3.24 4.99
N MET A 240 4.83 -4.41 5.02
CA MET A 240 4.63 -5.41 6.08
C MET A 240 5.09 -4.90 7.44
N VAL A 241 6.23 -4.22 7.52
CA VAL A 241 6.75 -3.64 8.79
C VAL A 241 5.79 -2.59 9.32
N GLY A 242 5.37 -1.63 8.48
CA GLY A 242 4.39 -0.62 8.89
C GLY A 242 3.08 -1.24 9.37
N ALA A 243 2.55 -2.22 8.61
CA ALA A 243 1.30 -2.89 8.93
C ALA A 243 1.41 -3.74 10.23
N ALA A 244 2.50 -4.47 10.41
CA ALA A 244 2.72 -5.25 11.64
C ALA A 244 2.80 -4.36 12.88
N LEU A 245 3.50 -3.22 12.79
CA LEU A 245 3.53 -2.23 13.87
C LEU A 245 2.13 -1.67 14.14
N GLY A 246 1.34 -1.41 13.10
CA GLY A 246 -0.05 -0.98 13.25
C GLY A 246 -0.93 -1.99 13.98
N VAL A 247 -0.81 -3.27 13.64
CA VAL A 247 -1.51 -4.38 14.34
C VAL A 247 -1.11 -4.45 15.81
N LEU A 248 0.19 -4.40 16.10
CA LEU A 248 0.70 -4.43 17.48
C LEU A 248 0.17 -3.25 18.31
N LEU A 249 0.12 -2.04 17.75
CA LEU A 249 -0.43 -0.87 18.42
C LEU A 249 -1.93 -1.04 18.73
N VAL A 250 -2.72 -1.59 17.80
CA VAL A 250 -4.14 -1.88 18.07
C VAL A 250 -4.28 -2.86 19.22
N PHE A 251 -3.55 -3.96 19.22
CA PHE A 251 -3.62 -4.96 20.31
C PHE A 251 -3.15 -4.38 21.65
N TYR A 252 -2.12 -3.54 21.65
CA TYR A 252 -1.67 -2.83 22.85
C TYR A 252 -2.77 -1.92 23.40
N PHE A 253 -3.34 -1.03 22.57
CA PHE A 253 -4.39 -0.11 23.02
C PHE A 253 -5.73 -0.79 23.37
N LYS A 254 -5.97 -1.99 22.85
CA LYS A 254 -7.14 -2.80 23.21
C LYS A 254 -6.90 -3.72 24.41
N GLY A 255 -5.69 -3.69 25.02
CA GLY A 255 -5.34 -4.54 26.17
C GLY A 255 -5.34 -6.04 25.84
N VAL A 256 -5.00 -6.41 24.60
CA VAL A 256 -4.89 -7.82 24.19
C VAL A 256 -3.48 -8.35 24.48
N ILE A 257 -2.48 -7.49 24.39
CA ILE A 257 -1.07 -7.76 24.71
C ILE A 257 -0.55 -6.72 25.69
N PHE A 258 0.21 -7.15 26.71
CA PHE A 258 0.80 -6.38 27.82
C PHE A 258 -0.19 -5.76 28.81
#